data_bf0e7dda019873ae5c47def58d930bd3
#
_entry.id   bf0e7dda019873ae5c47def58d930bd3
#
_cell.length_a   1.000
_cell.length_b   1.000
_cell.length_c   1.000
_cell.angle_alpha   90.00
_cell.angle_beta   90.00
_cell.angle_gamma   90.00
#
_symmetry.space_group_name_H-M   'P 1'
#
loop_
_entity.id
_entity.type
_entity.pdbx_description
1 polymer ?
#
loop_
_entity_poly.entity_id
_entity_poly.type
_entity_poly.pdbx_seq_one_letter_code
_entity_poly.pdbx_strand_id
1 'polypeptide(L)'
;LKTSRSAAIRATLDYPVIDTDVHTNDFTPAFEDYIAKYGGVKLVDELRKTEASRLNSKSNGKDWYQQTPEERQYNRTIRSPWWARVTKNTLDLATYTLPGLLYERQAEQGSDYSVLFPNNVLAPAGASAENRQALQRAVNHYHADIYRKYSDRLTPVAGIPLTTPQEGIEELEFAVKTLGLKVINITGGVKRPIKVIADKYPADKFPEIAKYASYIDFYGLDSEYDYDPFWAKVVELGVPVTTHYGSQGWTGRSSISNYMNNHIGHFADGSEAFAKALFFGGVTKRFPQLRVAMLEGGADWGARVYIHLVDRFSKRNIKALENYNPALTNADELFEIFERYGAE
;
A
#
# COMPACT_ATOMS: atom_id res chain seq x y z
N LEU A 1 -5.03 -31.63 -21.69
CA LEU A 1 -4.21 -30.43 -21.60
C LEU A 1 -2.74 -30.85 -21.48
N LYS A 2 -1.83 -30.24 -22.24
CA LYS A 2 -0.39 -30.49 -22.08
C LYS A 2 0.01 -29.98 -20.68
N THR A 3 0.72 -30.81 -19.90
CA THR A 3 1.28 -30.38 -18.62
C THR A 3 2.16 -29.15 -18.84
N SER A 4 1.89 -28.05 -18.11
CA SER A 4 2.72 -26.86 -18.17
C SER A 4 4.11 -27.14 -17.59
N ARG A 5 5.10 -26.33 -17.95
CA ARG A 5 6.44 -26.42 -17.36
C ARG A 5 6.41 -26.19 -15.85
N SER A 6 5.59 -25.24 -15.38
CA SER A 6 5.42 -24.96 -13.94
C SER A 6 4.83 -26.16 -13.20
N ALA A 7 3.77 -26.79 -13.74
CA ALA A 7 3.20 -28.00 -13.16
C ALA A 7 4.20 -29.15 -13.09
N ALA A 8 5.03 -29.32 -14.15
CA ALA A 8 6.06 -30.35 -14.18
C ALA A 8 7.14 -30.10 -13.10
N ILE A 9 7.58 -28.86 -12.90
CA ILE A 9 8.52 -28.49 -11.84
C ILE A 9 7.88 -28.74 -10.47
N ARG A 10 6.62 -28.26 -10.26
CA ARG A 10 5.90 -28.48 -8.99
C ARG A 10 5.85 -29.96 -8.61
N ALA A 11 5.62 -30.85 -9.55
CA ALA A 11 5.55 -32.29 -9.31
C ALA A 11 6.86 -32.90 -8.81
N THR A 12 7.99 -32.20 -8.90
CA THR A 12 9.30 -32.65 -8.39
C THR A 12 9.59 -32.17 -6.97
N LEU A 13 8.75 -31.28 -6.41
CA LEU A 13 8.94 -30.69 -5.08
C LEU A 13 8.18 -31.51 -4.04
N ASP A 14 8.80 -31.74 -2.89
CA ASP A 14 8.24 -32.44 -1.71
C ASP A 14 7.57 -31.51 -0.70
N TYR A 15 7.48 -30.22 -1.00
CA TYR A 15 6.82 -29.18 -0.19
C TYR A 15 5.80 -28.40 -1.02
N PRO A 16 4.78 -27.80 -0.38
CA PRO A 16 3.79 -26.99 -1.08
C PRO A 16 4.38 -25.67 -1.60
N VAL A 17 3.92 -25.24 -2.77
CA VAL A 17 4.18 -23.89 -3.32
C VAL A 17 3.00 -23.01 -2.99
N ILE A 18 3.25 -21.97 -2.18
CA ILE A 18 2.27 -20.98 -1.78
C ILE A 18 2.60 -19.66 -2.47
N ASP A 19 1.71 -19.22 -3.36
CA ASP A 19 1.82 -17.91 -4.00
C ASP A 19 1.10 -16.88 -3.13
N THR A 20 1.84 -15.91 -2.60
CA THR A 20 1.33 -14.93 -1.65
C THR A 20 1.06 -13.56 -2.26
N ASP A 21 1.07 -13.44 -3.60
CA ASP A 21 0.87 -12.16 -4.30
C ASP A 21 0.16 -12.33 -5.65
N VAL A 22 -1.01 -12.97 -5.63
CA VAL A 22 -1.80 -13.23 -6.84
C VAL A 22 -2.81 -12.12 -7.07
N HIS A 23 -2.59 -11.31 -8.09
CA HIS A 23 -3.55 -10.27 -8.49
C HIS A 23 -4.75 -10.84 -9.23
N THR A 24 -5.95 -10.42 -8.84
CA THR A 24 -7.21 -10.77 -9.52
C THR A 24 -8.00 -9.54 -9.92
N ASN A 25 -8.83 -9.68 -10.95
CA ASN A 25 -9.74 -8.63 -11.40
C ASN A 25 -11.16 -8.93 -10.92
N ASP A 26 -11.88 -7.89 -10.54
CA ASP A 26 -13.30 -8.01 -10.30
C ASP A 26 -14.06 -7.94 -11.64
N PHE A 27 -15.08 -8.81 -11.80
CA PHE A 27 -16.00 -8.69 -12.92
C PHE A 27 -16.95 -7.52 -12.64
N THR A 28 -16.64 -6.36 -13.21
CA THR A 28 -17.26 -5.08 -12.88
C THR A 28 -18.79 -5.11 -12.78
N PRO A 29 -19.56 -5.69 -13.73
CA PRO A 29 -21.02 -5.71 -13.61
C PRO A 29 -21.51 -6.41 -12.35
N ALA A 30 -20.98 -7.61 -12.05
CA ALA A 30 -21.39 -8.36 -10.85
C ALA A 30 -20.92 -7.68 -9.56
N PHE A 31 -19.74 -7.06 -9.61
CA PHE A 31 -19.18 -6.32 -8.48
C PHE A 31 -20.02 -5.09 -8.14
N GLU A 32 -20.36 -4.27 -9.13
CA GLU A 32 -21.22 -3.10 -8.94
C GLU A 32 -22.62 -3.48 -8.49
N ASP A 33 -23.23 -4.54 -9.07
CA ASP A 33 -24.53 -5.05 -8.67
C ASP A 33 -24.52 -5.51 -7.20
N TYR A 34 -23.42 -6.12 -6.76
CA TYR A 34 -23.28 -6.56 -5.36
C TYR A 34 -23.18 -5.36 -4.42
N ILE A 35 -22.35 -4.38 -4.77
CA ILE A 35 -22.20 -3.13 -3.99
C ILE A 35 -23.56 -2.39 -3.91
N ALA A 36 -24.29 -2.32 -5.03
CA ALA A 36 -25.62 -1.71 -5.07
C ALA A 36 -26.62 -2.41 -4.14
N LYS A 37 -26.61 -3.74 -4.10
CA LYS A 37 -27.46 -4.53 -3.19
C LYS A 37 -27.10 -4.33 -1.72
N TYR A 38 -25.80 -4.17 -1.42
CA TYR A 38 -25.30 -4.03 -0.06
C TYR A 38 -25.60 -2.64 0.53
N GLY A 39 -25.39 -1.57 -0.22
CA GLY A 39 -25.49 -0.20 0.30
C GLY A 39 -26.09 0.84 -0.67
N GLY A 40 -26.73 0.37 -1.75
CA GLY A 40 -27.41 1.24 -2.71
C GLY A 40 -26.50 1.86 -3.77
N VAL A 41 -27.11 2.55 -4.72
CA VAL A 41 -26.42 3.21 -5.85
C VAL A 41 -25.38 4.23 -5.38
N LYS A 42 -25.60 4.88 -4.23
CA LYS A 42 -24.67 5.85 -3.64
C LYS A 42 -23.27 5.25 -3.43
N LEU A 43 -23.17 4.01 -2.96
CA LEU A 43 -21.87 3.35 -2.79
C LEU A 43 -21.22 2.98 -4.13
N VAL A 44 -21.98 2.64 -5.15
CA VAL A 44 -21.45 2.41 -6.51
C VAL A 44 -20.87 3.70 -7.08
N ASP A 45 -21.57 4.82 -6.94
CA ASP A 45 -21.08 6.12 -7.40
C ASP A 45 -19.81 6.55 -6.66
N GLU A 46 -19.74 6.25 -5.36
CA GLU A 46 -18.53 6.51 -4.56
C GLU A 46 -17.36 5.63 -5.02
N LEU A 47 -17.58 4.33 -5.26
CA LEU A 47 -16.57 3.42 -5.82
C LEU A 47 -16.02 3.95 -7.15
N ARG A 48 -16.89 4.34 -8.08
CA ARG A 48 -16.49 4.88 -9.39
C ARG A 48 -15.65 6.15 -9.27
N LYS A 49 -15.94 7.03 -8.29
CA LYS A 49 -15.12 8.21 -8.00
C LYS A 49 -13.74 7.82 -7.50
N THR A 50 -13.64 6.84 -6.58
CA THR A 50 -12.35 6.39 -6.04
C THR A 50 -11.48 5.74 -7.12
N GLU A 51 -12.04 4.90 -7.96
CA GLU A 51 -11.34 4.29 -9.10
C GLU A 51 -10.82 5.35 -10.08
N ALA A 52 -11.63 6.39 -10.35
CA ALA A 52 -11.24 7.47 -11.23
C ALA A 52 -10.07 8.31 -10.70
N SER A 53 -9.91 8.41 -9.36
CA SER A 53 -8.84 9.21 -8.71
C SER A 53 -7.58 8.42 -8.40
N ARG A 54 -7.64 7.08 -8.43
CA ARG A 54 -6.65 6.15 -7.87
C ARG A 54 -5.20 6.34 -8.35
N LEU A 55 -5.00 6.84 -9.57
CA LEU A 55 -3.65 6.91 -10.16
C LEU A 55 -3.14 8.34 -10.41
N ASN A 56 -3.82 9.38 -9.93
CA ASN A 56 -3.47 10.77 -10.26
C ASN A 56 -3.25 11.02 -11.77
N SER A 57 -3.88 10.18 -12.60
CA SER A 57 -3.75 10.23 -14.06
C SER A 57 -4.81 11.08 -14.73
N LYS A 58 -5.69 11.69 -13.93
CA LYS A 58 -6.72 12.64 -14.39
C LYS A 58 -6.45 14.03 -13.87
N SER A 59 -6.72 15.01 -14.69
CA SER A 59 -6.75 16.41 -14.31
C SER A 59 -7.84 17.13 -15.12
N ASN A 60 -8.61 18.02 -14.47
CA ASN A 60 -9.70 18.75 -15.09
C ASN A 60 -10.69 17.86 -15.86
N GLY A 61 -11.00 16.66 -15.31
CA GLY A 61 -11.91 15.71 -15.95
C GLY A 61 -11.34 14.92 -17.12
N LYS A 62 -10.14 15.24 -17.61
CA LYS A 62 -9.46 14.55 -18.69
C LYS A 62 -8.49 13.50 -18.14
N ASP A 63 -8.48 12.30 -18.70
CA ASP A 63 -7.42 11.35 -18.44
C ASP A 63 -6.11 11.70 -19.18
N TRP A 64 -5.03 11.00 -18.86
CA TRP A 64 -3.72 11.28 -19.43
C TRP A 64 -3.72 11.25 -20.98
N TYR A 65 -4.47 10.35 -21.60
CA TYR A 65 -4.52 10.22 -23.07
C TYR A 65 -5.31 11.33 -23.76
N GLN A 66 -6.24 11.95 -23.04
CA GLN A 66 -7.06 13.06 -23.53
C GLN A 66 -6.39 14.43 -23.40
N GLN A 67 -5.28 14.50 -22.66
CA GLN A 67 -4.53 15.74 -22.45
C GLN A 67 -3.45 15.93 -23.51
N THR A 68 -3.22 17.18 -23.92
CA THR A 68 -2.04 17.53 -24.76
C THR A 68 -0.74 17.41 -23.93
N PRO A 69 0.45 17.37 -24.59
CA PRO A 69 1.72 17.43 -23.87
C PRO A 69 1.85 18.65 -22.95
N GLU A 70 1.36 19.81 -23.39
CA GLU A 70 1.38 21.06 -22.65
C GLU A 70 0.46 21.01 -21.42
N GLU A 71 -0.77 20.47 -21.59
CA GLU A 71 -1.69 20.24 -20.46
C GLU A 71 -1.09 19.29 -19.42
N ARG A 72 -0.44 18.19 -19.85
CA ARG A 72 0.25 17.26 -18.93
C ARG A 72 1.38 17.94 -18.18
N GLN A 73 2.17 18.76 -18.87
CA GLN A 73 3.26 19.53 -18.27
C GLN A 73 2.73 20.54 -17.26
N TYR A 74 1.69 21.29 -17.62
CA TYR A 74 1.08 22.29 -16.76
C TYR A 74 0.44 21.68 -15.50
N ASN A 75 -0.32 20.60 -15.67
CA ASN A 75 -1.02 19.92 -14.59
C ASN A 75 -0.16 18.90 -13.82
N ARG A 76 1.05 18.62 -14.27
CA ARG A 76 1.90 17.54 -13.75
C ARG A 76 1.17 16.19 -13.67
N THR A 77 0.35 15.88 -14.70
CA THR A 77 -0.40 14.63 -14.78
C THR A 77 0.55 13.48 -15.06
N ILE A 78 0.73 12.58 -14.11
CA ILE A 78 1.66 11.45 -14.23
C ILE A 78 1.20 10.45 -15.29
N ARG A 79 2.17 9.81 -15.95
CA ARG A 79 1.90 8.77 -16.93
C ARG A 79 1.28 7.54 -16.24
N SER A 80 0.04 7.22 -16.59
CA SER A 80 -0.67 6.04 -16.09
C SER A 80 -0.10 4.73 -16.64
N PRO A 81 -0.33 3.59 -15.95
CA PRO A 81 0.01 2.27 -16.47
C PRO A 81 -0.71 1.99 -17.78
N TRP A 82 -0.03 1.30 -18.68
CA TRP A 82 -0.58 0.94 -19.99
C TRP A 82 -0.97 -0.55 -20.10
N TRP A 83 -0.37 -1.43 -19.30
CA TRP A 83 -0.64 -2.88 -19.34
C TRP A 83 -1.91 -3.32 -18.61
N ALA A 84 -2.47 -2.48 -17.75
CA ALA A 84 -3.68 -2.82 -16.99
C ALA A 84 -4.98 -2.79 -17.83
N ARG A 85 -4.92 -2.50 -19.14
CA ARG A 85 -6.12 -2.22 -19.92
C ARG A 85 -6.54 -3.31 -20.88
N VAL A 86 -5.61 -3.94 -21.58
CA VAL A 86 -5.93 -4.96 -22.60
C VAL A 86 -4.86 -6.02 -22.64
N THR A 87 -5.27 -7.29 -22.65
CA THR A 87 -4.39 -8.42 -22.94
C THR A 87 -4.88 -9.18 -24.15
N LYS A 88 -3.95 -9.71 -24.95
CA LYS A 88 -4.27 -10.64 -26.07
C LYS A 88 -4.61 -12.03 -25.56
N ASN A 89 -4.23 -12.38 -24.34
CA ASN A 89 -4.50 -13.67 -23.75
C ASN A 89 -5.85 -13.66 -23.01
N THR A 90 -6.91 -13.94 -23.75
CA THR A 90 -8.27 -13.97 -23.23
C THR A 90 -8.44 -15.02 -22.13
N LEU A 91 -7.79 -16.17 -22.23
CA LEU A 91 -7.89 -17.23 -21.24
C LEU A 91 -7.26 -16.80 -19.90
N ASP A 92 -6.11 -16.14 -19.93
CA ASP A 92 -5.48 -15.65 -18.68
C ASP A 92 -6.26 -14.50 -18.08
N LEU A 93 -6.78 -13.56 -18.89
CA LEU A 93 -7.68 -12.52 -18.39
C LEU A 93 -8.91 -13.13 -17.71
N ALA A 94 -9.56 -14.12 -18.34
CA ALA A 94 -10.69 -14.83 -17.74
C ALA A 94 -10.30 -15.59 -16.48
N THR A 95 -9.11 -16.21 -16.44
CA THR A 95 -8.61 -16.95 -15.27
C THR A 95 -8.51 -16.05 -14.05
N TYR A 96 -7.93 -14.88 -14.19
CA TYR A 96 -7.77 -13.94 -13.08
C TYR A 96 -9.02 -13.08 -12.80
N THR A 97 -10.12 -13.30 -13.54
CA THR A 97 -11.41 -12.65 -13.32
C THR A 97 -12.46 -13.59 -12.74
N LEU A 98 -12.35 -14.90 -13.04
CA LEU A 98 -13.35 -15.90 -12.68
C LEU A 98 -12.80 -16.89 -11.64
N PRO A 99 -13.25 -16.83 -10.39
CA PRO A 99 -12.72 -17.65 -9.30
C PRO A 99 -12.69 -19.16 -9.60
N GLY A 100 -13.72 -19.69 -10.25
CA GLY A 100 -13.79 -21.11 -10.62
C GLY A 100 -12.72 -21.52 -11.63
N LEU A 101 -12.48 -20.68 -12.61
CA LEU A 101 -11.44 -20.94 -13.63
C LEU A 101 -10.03 -20.82 -13.05
N LEU A 102 -9.80 -19.86 -12.15
CA LEU A 102 -8.54 -19.75 -11.42
C LEU A 102 -8.28 -21.00 -10.58
N TYR A 103 -9.29 -21.46 -9.84
CA TYR A 103 -9.20 -22.68 -9.04
C TYR A 103 -8.85 -23.92 -9.88
N GLU A 104 -9.49 -24.11 -11.04
CA GLU A 104 -9.21 -25.22 -11.96
C GLU A 104 -7.80 -25.15 -12.56
N ARG A 105 -7.32 -23.94 -12.85
CA ARG A 105 -6.04 -23.72 -13.53
C ARG A 105 -4.85 -23.52 -12.60
N GLN A 106 -5.05 -23.46 -11.29
CA GLN A 106 -3.98 -23.21 -10.32
C GLN A 106 -2.83 -24.24 -10.45
N ALA A 107 -3.17 -25.52 -10.68
CA ALA A 107 -2.17 -26.56 -10.90
C ALA A 107 -1.29 -26.32 -12.14
N GLU A 108 -1.81 -25.67 -13.20
CA GLU A 108 -1.02 -25.29 -14.38
C GLU A 108 0.05 -24.25 -14.03
N GLN A 109 -0.20 -23.41 -13.03
CA GLN A 109 0.71 -22.38 -12.55
C GLN A 109 1.79 -22.95 -11.62
N GLY A 110 1.59 -24.15 -11.13
CA GLY A 110 2.50 -24.83 -10.20
C GLY A 110 2.36 -24.34 -8.76
N SER A 111 1.21 -23.76 -8.40
CA SER A 111 0.88 -23.31 -7.06
C SER A 111 -0.15 -24.24 -6.41
N ASP A 112 0.00 -24.51 -5.11
CA ASP A 112 -0.93 -25.32 -4.32
C ASP A 112 -1.93 -24.45 -3.54
N TYR A 113 -1.50 -23.25 -3.15
CA TYR A 113 -2.31 -22.29 -2.41
C TYR A 113 -1.97 -20.86 -2.85
N SER A 114 -2.99 -19.99 -2.94
CA SER A 114 -2.81 -18.61 -3.37
C SER A 114 -3.50 -17.64 -2.44
N VAL A 115 -2.76 -16.61 -2.04
CA VAL A 115 -3.29 -15.41 -1.41
C VAL A 115 -3.61 -14.40 -2.50
N LEU A 116 -4.86 -13.96 -2.57
CA LEU A 116 -5.39 -13.18 -3.67
C LEU A 116 -5.51 -11.70 -3.30
N PHE A 117 -5.05 -10.84 -4.21
CA PHE A 117 -5.14 -9.39 -4.12
C PHE A 117 -6.09 -8.86 -5.21
N PRO A 118 -7.41 -8.85 -4.97
CA PRO A 118 -8.35 -8.26 -5.90
C PRO A 118 -8.05 -6.79 -6.13
N ASN A 119 -8.08 -6.33 -7.37
CA ASN A 119 -7.64 -4.98 -7.74
C ASN A 119 -8.38 -3.85 -7.00
N ASN A 120 -9.62 -4.09 -6.57
CA ASN A 120 -10.44 -3.11 -5.87
C ASN A 120 -10.45 -3.26 -4.35
N VAL A 121 -9.66 -4.17 -3.79
CA VAL A 121 -9.66 -4.45 -2.33
C VAL A 121 -9.37 -3.22 -1.47
N LEU A 122 -8.57 -2.27 -1.94
CA LEU A 122 -8.28 -1.02 -1.25
C LEU A 122 -8.85 0.23 -1.95
N ALA A 123 -9.70 0.05 -2.98
CA ALA A 123 -10.38 1.19 -3.62
C ALA A 123 -11.13 2.08 -2.61
N PRO A 124 -11.82 1.51 -1.59
CA PRO A 124 -12.52 2.32 -0.59
C PRO A 124 -11.65 3.25 0.24
N ALA A 125 -10.35 3.04 0.33
CA ALA A 125 -9.45 3.95 1.08
C ALA A 125 -9.49 5.40 0.57
N GLY A 126 -9.83 5.61 -0.70
CA GLY A 126 -10.03 6.94 -1.31
C GLY A 126 -11.43 7.51 -1.18
N ALA A 127 -12.38 6.77 -0.59
CA ALA A 127 -13.76 7.21 -0.44
C ALA A 127 -13.91 8.30 0.63
N SER A 128 -15.04 9.03 0.56
CA SER A 128 -15.41 9.99 1.59
C SER A 128 -15.51 9.34 2.97
N ALA A 129 -15.23 10.08 4.03
CA ALA A 129 -15.28 9.57 5.41
C ALA A 129 -16.64 8.94 5.74
N GLU A 130 -17.74 9.51 5.19
CA GLU A 130 -19.11 9.01 5.40
C GLU A 130 -19.33 7.62 4.78
N ASN A 131 -18.74 7.33 3.61
CA ASN A 131 -19.02 6.13 2.82
C ASN A 131 -17.92 5.06 2.92
N ARG A 132 -16.71 5.41 3.36
CA ARG A 132 -15.51 4.56 3.32
C ARG A 132 -15.72 3.22 3.99
N GLN A 133 -16.19 3.23 5.24
CA GLN A 133 -16.38 2.00 6.01
C GLN A 133 -17.45 1.10 5.39
N ALA A 134 -18.59 1.67 5.00
CA ALA A 134 -19.67 0.91 4.36
C ALA A 134 -19.23 0.31 3.02
N LEU A 135 -18.50 1.08 2.22
CA LEU A 135 -17.95 0.61 0.95
C LEU A 135 -16.90 -0.48 1.14
N GLN A 136 -15.97 -0.31 2.10
CA GLN A 136 -14.97 -1.34 2.40
C GLN A 136 -15.61 -2.64 2.85
N ARG A 137 -16.62 -2.55 3.70
CA ARG A 137 -17.39 -3.71 4.19
C ARG A 137 -18.08 -4.45 3.05
N ALA A 138 -18.69 -3.72 2.12
CA ALA A 138 -19.32 -4.30 0.93
C ALA A 138 -18.29 -4.99 0.02
N VAL A 139 -17.11 -4.38 -0.18
CA VAL A 139 -16.02 -4.96 -0.98
C VAL A 139 -15.47 -6.24 -0.34
N ASN A 140 -15.19 -6.23 0.97
CA ASN A 140 -14.70 -7.41 1.68
C ASN A 140 -15.73 -8.54 1.66
N HIS A 141 -17.00 -8.20 1.81
CA HIS A 141 -18.09 -9.17 1.75
C HIS A 141 -18.20 -9.82 0.37
N TYR A 142 -18.12 -9.04 -0.70
CA TYR A 142 -18.10 -9.56 -2.08
C TYR A 142 -16.94 -10.54 -2.29
N HIS A 143 -15.71 -10.16 -1.93
CA HIS A 143 -14.56 -11.05 -2.10
C HIS A 143 -14.67 -12.32 -1.24
N ALA A 144 -15.15 -12.20 0.00
CA ALA A 144 -15.40 -13.38 0.83
C ALA A 144 -16.41 -14.34 0.19
N ASP A 145 -17.50 -13.80 -0.39
CA ASP A 145 -18.56 -14.63 -0.97
C ASP A 145 -18.12 -15.34 -2.25
N ILE A 146 -17.47 -14.64 -3.20
CA ILE A 146 -17.11 -15.25 -4.50
C ILE A 146 -16.00 -16.30 -4.37
N TYR A 147 -15.15 -16.22 -3.33
CA TYR A 147 -14.07 -17.18 -3.10
C TYR A 147 -14.41 -18.26 -2.06
N ARG A 148 -15.55 -18.16 -1.36
CA ARG A 148 -15.93 -19.06 -0.25
C ARG A 148 -15.80 -20.55 -0.57
N LYS A 149 -16.32 -20.99 -1.71
CA LYS A 149 -16.29 -22.41 -2.09
C LYS A 149 -14.91 -22.90 -2.58
N TYR A 150 -13.94 -22.01 -2.72
CA TYR A 150 -12.60 -22.30 -3.17
C TYR A 150 -11.54 -22.05 -2.06
N SER A 151 -12.00 -21.84 -0.83
CA SER A 151 -11.18 -21.40 0.32
C SER A 151 -10.18 -22.45 0.81
N ASP A 152 -10.23 -23.67 0.30
CA ASP A 152 -9.22 -24.71 0.50
C ASP A 152 -7.89 -24.39 -0.19
N ARG A 153 -7.90 -23.60 -1.28
CA ARG A 153 -6.71 -23.22 -2.05
C ARG A 153 -6.60 -21.74 -2.40
N LEU A 154 -7.67 -20.99 -2.34
CA LEU A 154 -7.73 -19.56 -2.68
C LEU A 154 -8.22 -18.75 -1.48
N THR A 155 -7.45 -17.78 -1.03
CA THR A 155 -7.88 -16.87 0.05
C THR A 155 -7.70 -15.42 -0.37
N PRO A 156 -8.79 -14.63 -0.50
CA PRO A 156 -8.67 -13.21 -0.73
C PRO A 156 -8.21 -12.50 0.55
N VAL A 157 -7.44 -11.43 0.39
CA VAL A 157 -7.10 -10.53 1.50
C VAL A 157 -8.30 -9.65 1.84
N ALA A 158 -8.42 -9.30 3.12
CA ALA A 158 -9.37 -8.27 3.56
C ALA A 158 -8.74 -6.88 3.42
N GLY A 159 -9.37 -5.98 2.70
CA GLY A 159 -8.99 -4.57 2.72
C GLY A 159 -9.36 -3.94 4.07
N ILE A 160 -8.42 -3.24 4.69
CA ILE A 160 -8.64 -2.55 5.96
C ILE A 160 -8.41 -1.05 5.76
N PRO A 161 -9.46 -0.21 5.91
CA PRO A 161 -9.29 1.22 5.90
C PRO A 161 -8.60 1.64 7.20
N LEU A 162 -7.48 2.33 7.07
CA LEU A 162 -6.67 2.71 8.23
C LEU A 162 -6.50 4.23 8.29
N THR A 163 -7.55 4.97 7.93
CA THR A 163 -7.55 6.42 8.07
C THR A 163 -7.58 6.83 9.53
N THR A 164 -8.30 6.07 10.37
CA THR A 164 -8.19 6.12 11.83
C THR A 164 -8.00 4.72 12.40
N PRO A 165 -7.41 4.56 13.59
CA PRO A 165 -7.31 3.26 14.25
C PRO A 165 -8.66 2.60 14.46
N GLN A 166 -9.69 3.38 14.79
CA GLN A 166 -11.03 2.87 15.06
C GLN A 166 -11.68 2.26 13.81
N GLU A 167 -11.62 2.95 12.65
CA GLU A 167 -12.09 2.38 11.38
C GLU A 167 -11.40 1.05 11.09
N GLY A 168 -10.07 1.00 11.31
CA GLY A 168 -9.27 -0.19 11.08
C GLY A 168 -9.68 -1.36 11.98
N ILE A 169 -9.87 -1.11 13.29
CA ILE A 169 -10.27 -2.15 14.25
C ILE A 169 -11.65 -2.72 13.93
N GLU A 170 -12.62 -1.87 13.65
CA GLU A 170 -14.01 -2.30 13.36
C GLU A 170 -14.07 -3.17 12.08
N GLU A 171 -13.36 -2.78 11.03
CA GLU A 171 -13.33 -3.55 9.80
C GLU A 171 -12.51 -4.83 9.94
N LEU A 172 -11.39 -4.78 10.66
CA LEU A 172 -10.56 -5.94 10.96
C LEU A 172 -11.36 -7.02 11.71
N GLU A 173 -12.09 -6.64 12.76
CA GLU A 173 -12.93 -7.58 13.50
C GLU A 173 -14.05 -8.16 12.64
N PHE A 174 -14.71 -7.35 11.83
CA PHE A 174 -15.73 -7.82 10.91
C PHE A 174 -15.17 -8.79 9.86
N ALA A 175 -14.07 -8.42 9.20
CA ALA A 175 -13.46 -9.24 8.16
C ALA A 175 -13.00 -10.61 8.69
N VAL A 176 -12.38 -10.63 9.88
CA VAL A 176 -11.84 -11.87 10.45
C VAL A 176 -12.92 -12.69 11.15
N LYS A 177 -13.72 -12.09 12.05
CA LYS A 177 -14.68 -12.82 12.89
C LYS A 177 -15.96 -13.18 12.14
N THR A 178 -16.44 -12.31 11.23
CA THR A 178 -17.71 -12.50 10.52
C THR A 178 -17.51 -13.14 9.15
N LEU A 179 -16.53 -12.64 8.37
CA LEU A 179 -16.30 -13.14 7.01
C LEU A 179 -15.29 -14.32 6.96
N GLY A 180 -14.50 -14.53 8.02
CA GLY A 180 -13.50 -15.61 8.09
C GLY A 180 -12.27 -15.38 7.22
N LEU A 181 -11.98 -14.12 6.84
CA LEU A 181 -10.80 -13.77 6.05
C LEU A 181 -9.54 -13.90 6.91
N LYS A 182 -8.46 -14.43 6.33
CA LYS A 182 -7.27 -14.90 7.07
C LYS A 182 -6.05 -14.01 6.93
N VAL A 183 -6.07 -13.08 5.99
CA VAL A 183 -4.98 -12.16 5.67
C VAL A 183 -5.58 -10.78 5.46
N ILE A 184 -4.92 -9.75 5.99
CA ILE A 184 -5.37 -8.37 5.77
C ILE A 184 -4.41 -7.59 4.88
N ASN A 185 -4.97 -6.64 4.12
CA ASN A 185 -4.21 -5.71 3.31
C ASN A 185 -4.53 -4.28 3.72
N ILE A 186 -3.50 -3.51 4.05
CA ILE A 186 -3.58 -2.09 4.40
C ILE A 186 -2.89 -1.24 3.33
N THR A 187 -3.21 0.04 3.27
CA THR A 187 -2.59 0.96 2.30
C THR A 187 -1.10 1.20 2.53
N GLY A 188 -0.54 0.82 3.69
CA GLY A 188 0.87 1.09 4.04
C GLY A 188 1.16 2.56 4.34
N GLY A 189 0.26 3.46 4.03
CA GLY A 189 0.33 4.89 4.35
C GLY A 189 -0.92 5.64 3.92
N VAL A 190 -1.23 6.72 4.61
CA VAL A 190 -2.39 7.58 4.32
C VAL A 190 -1.94 9.04 4.16
N LYS A 191 -2.48 9.73 3.16
CA LYS A 191 -2.24 11.17 3.00
C LYS A 191 -3.01 11.96 4.05
N ARG A 192 -2.30 12.83 4.77
CA ARG A 192 -2.85 13.76 5.75
C ARG A 192 -2.65 15.20 5.27
N PRO A 193 -3.62 16.08 5.45
CA PRO A 193 -3.43 17.49 5.16
C PRO A 193 -2.41 18.12 6.12
N ILE A 194 -1.59 19.04 5.61
CA ILE A 194 -0.77 19.90 6.46
C ILE A 194 -1.69 20.97 7.05
N LYS A 195 -2.01 20.87 8.34
CA LYS A 195 -3.07 21.66 9.02
C LYS A 195 -2.95 23.17 8.79
N VAL A 196 -1.77 23.75 8.96
CA VAL A 196 -1.54 25.20 8.75
C VAL A 196 -1.91 25.67 7.34
N ILE A 197 -1.83 24.78 6.36
CA ILE A 197 -2.23 25.10 4.98
C ILE A 197 -3.71 24.80 4.77
N ALA A 198 -4.22 23.70 5.29
CA ALA A 198 -5.63 23.31 5.16
C ALA A 198 -6.58 24.33 5.84
N ASP A 199 -6.20 24.88 6.98
CA ASP A 199 -6.96 25.93 7.68
C ASP A 199 -7.07 27.19 6.84
N LYS A 200 -6.01 27.54 6.09
CA LYS A 200 -5.99 28.73 5.23
C LYS A 200 -6.62 28.48 3.87
N TYR A 201 -6.47 27.27 3.34
CA TYR A 201 -6.90 26.87 2.00
C TYR A 201 -7.71 25.56 2.10
N PRO A 202 -8.98 25.60 2.53
CA PRO A 202 -9.83 24.42 2.64
C PRO A 202 -9.95 23.67 1.32
N ALA A 203 -9.93 22.33 1.39
CA ALA A 203 -9.87 21.45 0.21
C ALA A 203 -11.10 21.57 -0.72
N ASP A 204 -12.25 21.90 -0.18
CA ASP A 204 -13.49 22.13 -0.94
C ASP A 204 -13.41 23.38 -1.84
N LYS A 205 -12.62 24.38 -1.43
CA LYS A 205 -12.41 25.64 -2.18
C LYS A 205 -11.11 25.67 -2.98
N PHE A 206 -10.10 24.93 -2.54
CA PHE A 206 -8.75 24.93 -3.11
C PHE A 206 -8.21 23.51 -3.32
N PRO A 207 -8.90 22.68 -4.14
CA PRO A 207 -8.52 21.26 -4.30
C PRO A 207 -7.12 21.06 -4.87
N GLU A 208 -6.64 22.01 -5.70
CA GLU A 208 -5.28 21.96 -6.26
C GLU A 208 -4.21 22.12 -5.18
N ILE A 209 -4.44 22.99 -4.21
CA ILE A 209 -3.52 23.19 -3.07
C ILE A 209 -3.56 21.96 -2.18
N ALA A 210 -4.74 21.47 -1.85
CA ALA A 210 -4.93 20.31 -1.00
C ALA A 210 -4.21 19.06 -1.56
N LYS A 211 -4.20 18.87 -2.88
CA LYS A 211 -3.51 17.79 -3.56
C LYS A 211 -2.02 17.71 -3.22
N TYR A 212 -1.34 18.87 -3.07
CA TYR A 212 0.11 18.95 -2.84
C TYR A 212 0.47 19.27 -1.38
N ALA A 213 -0.43 19.91 -0.65
CA ALA A 213 -0.23 20.30 0.75
C ALA A 213 -0.57 19.15 1.72
N SER A 214 0.08 18.01 1.55
CA SER A 214 -0.14 16.82 2.34
C SER A 214 1.17 16.11 2.66
N TYR A 215 1.18 15.36 3.75
CA TYR A 215 2.23 14.40 4.07
C TYR A 215 1.67 12.98 4.10
N ILE A 216 2.55 11.98 4.13
CA ILE A 216 2.15 10.58 4.22
C ILE A 216 2.40 10.11 5.65
N ASP A 217 1.32 9.69 6.31
CA ASP A 217 1.36 9.04 7.60
C ASP A 217 1.49 7.53 7.41
N PHE A 218 2.56 6.94 7.93
CA PHE A 218 2.86 5.50 7.83
C PHE A 218 2.47 4.71 9.10
N TYR A 219 1.56 5.24 9.92
CA TYR A 219 0.93 4.56 11.07
C TYR A 219 1.86 4.17 12.23
N GLY A 220 3.13 4.51 12.19
CA GLY A 220 4.08 4.09 13.22
C GLY A 220 4.92 5.21 13.82
N LEU A 221 5.19 6.25 13.03
CA LEU A 221 6.06 7.36 13.43
C LEU A 221 5.36 8.69 13.11
N ASP A 222 5.32 9.59 14.08
CA ASP A 222 4.79 10.97 13.94
C ASP A 222 3.34 11.05 13.42
N SER A 223 2.54 10.02 13.65
CA SER A 223 1.11 10.05 13.35
C SER A 223 0.37 10.93 14.33
N GLU A 224 -0.70 11.59 13.87
CA GLU A 224 -1.64 12.29 14.77
C GLU A 224 -2.54 11.34 15.56
N TYR A 225 -2.52 10.04 15.24
CA TYR A 225 -3.27 9.00 15.92
C TYR A 225 -2.35 7.98 16.58
N ASP A 226 -2.80 7.44 17.70
CA ASP A 226 -2.19 6.25 18.28
C ASP A 226 -2.74 5.00 17.60
N TYR A 227 -1.87 4.33 16.83
CA TYR A 227 -2.21 3.07 16.13
C TYR A 227 -1.91 1.81 16.95
N ASP A 228 -1.38 1.92 18.17
CA ASP A 228 -1.09 0.77 19.01
C ASP A 228 -2.32 -0.11 19.29
N PRO A 229 -3.54 0.44 19.50
CA PRO A 229 -4.75 -0.38 19.65
C PRO A 229 -5.05 -1.23 18.41
N PHE A 230 -4.79 -0.70 17.21
CA PHE A 230 -4.95 -1.47 15.96
C PHE A 230 -3.92 -2.61 15.86
N TRP A 231 -2.64 -2.32 16.13
CA TRP A 231 -1.59 -3.34 16.11
C TRP A 231 -1.82 -4.42 17.17
N ALA A 232 -2.28 -4.04 18.35
CA ALA A 232 -2.69 -4.99 19.40
C ALA A 232 -3.82 -5.91 18.91
N LYS A 233 -4.84 -5.36 18.23
CA LYS A 233 -5.95 -6.13 17.69
C LYS A 233 -5.50 -7.10 16.57
N VAL A 234 -4.59 -6.69 15.71
CA VAL A 234 -3.99 -7.59 14.69
C VAL A 234 -3.29 -8.77 15.35
N VAL A 235 -2.50 -8.52 16.40
CA VAL A 235 -1.81 -9.59 17.14
C VAL A 235 -2.81 -10.49 17.88
N GLU A 236 -3.84 -9.92 18.52
CA GLU A 236 -4.93 -10.66 19.18
C GLU A 236 -5.61 -11.64 18.22
N LEU A 237 -5.93 -11.19 17.02
CA LEU A 237 -6.59 -12.01 16.00
C LEU A 237 -5.64 -12.96 15.26
N GLY A 238 -4.32 -12.79 15.43
CA GLY A 238 -3.30 -13.66 14.86
C GLY A 238 -3.18 -13.63 13.33
N VAL A 239 -3.68 -12.57 12.68
CA VAL A 239 -3.66 -12.45 11.21
C VAL A 239 -2.41 -11.72 10.72
N PRO A 240 -1.82 -12.14 9.59
CA PRO A 240 -0.74 -11.39 8.96
C PRO A 240 -1.26 -10.14 8.27
N VAL A 241 -0.47 -9.07 8.33
CA VAL A 241 -0.69 -7.81 7.62
C VAL A 241 0.09 -7.83 6.32
N THR A 242 -0.54 -7.44 5.24
CA THR A 242 0.13 -7.20 3.96
C THR A 242 -0.01 -5.73 3.56
N THR A 243 0.95 -5.24 2.80
CA THR A 243 0.86 -3.93 2.16
C THR A 243 1.45 -3.98 0.76
N HIS A 244 0.73 -3.37 -0.16
CA HIS A 244 1.09 -3.24 -1.56
C HIS A 244 1.33 -1.77 -1.90
N TYR A 245 1.99 -1.05 -0.98
CA TYR A 245 2.16 0.39 -1.04
C TYR A 245 3.37 0.79 -1.88
N GLY A 246 3.15 1.71 -2.82
CA GLY A 246 4.20 2.22 -3.68
C GLY A 246 4.37 3.74 -3.61
N SER A 247 5.56 4.20 -3.97
CA SER A 247 5.91 5.63 -4.04
C SER A 247 5.40 6.33 -5.31
N GLN A 248 4.62 5.64 -6.12
CA GLN A 248 4.06 6.24 -7.34
C GLN A 248 3.18 7.44 -7.00
N GLY A 249 3.48 8.57 -7.63
CA GLY A 249 2.78 9.83 -7.35
C GLY A 249 3.36 10.65 -6.19
N TRP A 250 4.43 10.21 -5.55
CA TRP A 250 5.23 11.07 -4.67
C TRP A 250 5.87 12.19 -5.49
N THR A 251 5.95 13.39 -4.92
CA THR A 251 6.41 14.60 -5.64
C THR A 251 7.77 14.43 -6.30
N GLY A 252 8.70 13.77 -5.62
CA GLY A 252 10.07 13.51 -6.12
C GLY A 252 10.18 12.31 -7.07
N ARG A 253 9.06 11.60 -7.33
CA ARG A 253 9.06 10.33 -8.08
C ARG A 253 7.86 10.26 -9.04
N SER A 254 7.79 11.18 -9.98
CA SER A 254 6.71 11.19 -10.94
C SER A 254 7.14 11.75 -12.28
N SER A 255 6.97 10.95 -13.35
CA SER A 255 7.14 11.38 -14.72
C SER A 255 5.79 11.53 -15.41
N ILE A 256 5.63 12.61 -16.14
CA ILE A 256 4.44 12.88 -16.94
C ILE A 256 4.43 12.10 -18.26
N SER A 257 5.56 11.55 -18.68
CA SER A 257 5.74 10.90 -19.98
C SER A 257 6.16 9.44 -19.91
N ASN A 258 6.82 9.03 -18.83
CA ASN A 258 7.45 7.71 -18.75
C ASN A 258 6.92 6.91 -17.56
N TYR A 259 6.04 5.92 -17.86
CA TYR A 259 5.49 5.06 -16.83
C TYR A 259 6.55 4.14 -16.19
N MET A 260 7.53 3.65 -16.95
CA MET A 260 8.58 2.78 -16.40
C MET A 260 9.41 3.51 -15.33
N ASN A 261 9.69 4.80 -15.52
CA ASN A 261 10.30 5.64 -14.50
C ASN A 261 9.43 5.73 -13.23
N ASN A 262 8.11 5.76 -13.37
CA ASN A 262 7.19 5.82 -12.23
C ASN A 262 7.09 4.47 -11.53
N HIS A 263 7.25 3.37 -12.26
CA HIS A 263 7.00 2.01 -11.77
C HIS A 263 8.25 1.36 -11.16
N ILE A 264 9.40 1.42 -11.84
CA ILE A 264 10.61 0.70 -11.38
C ILE A 264 11.00 1.14 -9.96
N GLY A 265 11.00 0.21 -9.03
CA GLY A 265 11.42 0.40 -7.64
C GLY A 265 10.40 1.12 -6.73
N HIS A 266 9.20 1.48 -7.22
CA HIS A 266 8.27 2.26 -6.40
C HIS A 266 7.71 1.48 -5.19
N PHE A 267 7.54 0.17 -5.31
CA PHE A 267 7.13 -0.66 -4.16
C PHE A 267 8.27 -0.82 -3.14
N ALA A 268 9.52 -0.89 -3.59
CA ALA A 268 10.67 -0.89 -2.70
C ALA A 268 10.74 0.39 -1.85
N ASP A 269 10.53 1.57 -2.48
CA ASP A 269 10.54 2.85 -1.76
C ASP A 269 9.39 2.94 -0.73
N GLY A 270 8.19 2.53 -1.12
CA GLY A 270 7.03 2.51 -0.23
C GLY A 270 7.22 1.55 0.95
N SER A 271 7.73 0.35 0.68
CA SER A 271 8.05 -0.66 1.67
C SER A 271 9.12 -0.18 2.65
N GLU A 272 10.20 0.44 2.14
CA GLU A 272 11.26 1.00 2.99
C GLU A 272 10.73 2.09 3.91
N ALA A 273 9.91 3.01 3.40
CA ALA A 273 9.33 4.09 4.19
C ALA A 273 8.43 3.54 5.30
N PHE A 274 7.57 2.60 4.98
CA PHE A 274 6.67 1.95 5.95
C PHE A 274 7.45 1.15 7.00
N ALA A 275 8.42 0.32 6.60
CA ALA A 275 9.25 -0.45 7.52
C ALA A 275 10.00 0.44 8.50
N LYS A 276 10.58 1.54 8.01
CA LYS A 276 11.28 2.52 8.85
C LYS A 276 10.34 3.19 9.84
N ALA A 277 9.12 3.53 9.43
CA ALA A 277 8.13 4.12 10.33
C ALA A 277 7.73 3.15 11.46
N LEU A 278 7.50 1.87 11.15
CA LEU A 278 7.21 0.86 12.18
C LEU A 278 8.39 0.65 13.13
N PHE A 279 9.62 0.62 12.61
CA PHE A 279 10.82 0.41 13.41
C PHE A 279 11.12 1.60 14.32
N PHE A 280 11.25 2.81 13.77
CA PHE A 280 11.60 4.01 14.53
C PHE A 280 10.45 4.49 15.43
N GLY A 281 9.20 4.24 15.05
CA GLY A 281 8.04 4.45 15.90
C GLY A 281 7.90 3.42 17.03
N GLY A 282 8.78 2.39 17.07
CA GLY A 282 8.82 1.38 18.13
C GLY A 282 7.70 0.33 18.06
N VAL A 283 6.93 0.28 16.98
CA VAL A 283 5.85 -0.70 16.80
C VAL A 283 6.38 -2.13 16.87
N THR A 284 7.49 -2.41 16.18
CA THR A 284 8.13 -3.73 16.17
C THR A 284 8.64 -4.18 17.54
N LYS A 285 8.95 -3.23 18.42
CA LYS A 285 9.35 -3.51 19.81
C LYS A 285 8.15 -3.78 20.71
N ARG A 286 7.08 -3.00 20.56
CA ARG A 286 5.86 -3.17 21.36
C ARG A 286 5.06 -4.40 20.94
N PHE A 287 5.08 -4.74 19.65
CA PHE A 287 4.34 -5.87 19.08
C PHE A 287 5.27 -6.85 18.34
N PRO A 288 6.15 -7.59 19.05
CA PRO A 288 7.13 -8.49 18.41
C PRO A 288 6.49 -9.68 17.69
N GLN A 289 5.22 -9.99 17.95
CA GLN A 289 4.45 -11.04 17.25
C GLN A 289 3.79 -10.55 15.96
N LEU A 290 3.82 -9.24 15.68
CA LEU A 290 3.25 -8.66 14.46
C LEU A 290 3.99 -9.20 13.24
N ARG A 291 3.23 -9.75 12.29
CA ARG A 291 3.76 -10.28 11.02
C ARG A 291 3.31 -9.37 9.89
N VAL A 292 4.28 -8.78 9.21
CA VAL A 292 4.03 -7.85 8.09
C VAL A 292 4.75 -8.33 6.85
N ALA A 293 4.03 -8.46 5.74
CA ALA A 293 4.57 -8.73 4.42
C ALA A 293 4.44 -7.49 3.53
N MET A 294 5.55 -7.06 2.97
CA MET A 294 5.64 -5.93 2.03
C MET A 294 5.85 -6.49 0.64
N LEU A 295 4.86 -6.31 -0.22
CA LEU A 295 4.74 -7.04 -1.47
C LEU A 295 5.36 -6.27 -2.64
N GLU A 296 5.80 -7.03 -3.67
CA GLU A 296 6.30 -6.55 -4.97
C GLU A 296 7.54 -5.62 -4.91
N GLY A 297 8.12 -5.41 -3.71
CA GLY A 297 9.29 -4.52 -3.51
C GLY A 297 10.64 -5.19 -3.78
N GLY A 298 10.69 -6.51 -4.00
CA GLY A 298 11.95 -7.27 -3.93
C GLY A 298 12.48 -7.37 -2.49
N ALA A 299 13.70 -7.90 -2.32
CA ALA A 299 14.31 -8.10 -0.99
C ALA A 299 15.51 -7.18 -0.72
N ASP A 300 16.07 -6.56 -1.74
CA ASP A 300 17.28 -5.73 -1.67
C ASP A 300 17.11 -4.48 -0.79
N TRP A 301 15.95 -3.83 -0.84
CA TRP A 301 15.65 -2.68 0.01
C TRP A 301 15.73 -3.04 1.50
N GLY A 302 15.24 -4.22 1.89
CA GLY A 302 15.26 -4.70 3.28
C GLY A 302 16.69 -4.95 3.75
N ALA A 303 17.53 -5.60 2.93
CA ALA A 303 18.94 -5.79 3.21
C ALA A 303 19.68 -4.44 3.37
N ARG A 304 19.39 -3.49 2.49
CA ARG A 304 19.95 -2.13 2.55
C ARG A 304 19.57 -1.42 3.86
N VAL A 305 18.29 -1.45 4.24
CA VAL A 305 17.81 -0.85 5.50
C VAL A 305 18.54 -1.46 6.69
N TYR A 306 18.64 -2.81 6.75
CA TYR A 306 19.35 -3.49 7.83
C TYR A 306 20.81 -3.05 7.95
N ILE A 307 21.55 -3.04 6.84
CA ILE A 307 22.95 -2.60 6.80
C ILE A 307 23.09 -1.15 7.29
N HIS A 308 22.22 -0.26 6.82
CA HIS A 308 22.24 1.14 7.24
C HIS A 308 21.91 1.33 8.72
N LEU A 309 20.96 0.55 9.27
CA LEU A 309 20.63 0.61 10.69
C LEU A 309 21.81 0.19 11.55
N VAL A 310 22.49 -0.91 11.19
CA VAL A 310 23.69 -1.39 11.91
C VAL A 310 24.83 -0.36 11.84
N ASP A 311 25.13 0.18 10.64
CA ASP A 311 26.16 1.19 10.46
C ASP A 311 25.88 2.49 11.24
N ARG A 312 24.62 2.95 11.20
CA ARG A 312 24.22 4.16 11.94
C ARG A 312 24.23 3.94 13.44
N PHE A 313 23.81 2.78 13.91
CA PHE A 313 23.87 2.45 15.33
C PHE A 313 25.32 2.43 15.85
N SER A 314 26.26 1.84 15.13
CA SER A 314 27.67 1.83 15.55
C SER A 314 28.28 3.24 15.64
N LYS A 315 27.85 4.19 14.78
CA LYS A 315 28.36 5.56 14.75
C LYS A 315 27.61 6.54 15.68
N ARG A 316 26.33 6.28 15.96
CA ARG A 316 25.42 7.26 16.58
C ARG A 316 24.51 6.64 17.64
N ASN A 317 24.96 5.60 18.33
CA ASN A 317 24.31 5.13 19.54
C ASN A 317 24.43 6.18 20.68
N ILE A 318 23.71 5.96 21.78
CA ILE A 318 23.65 6.92 22.92
C ILE A 318 25.06 7.31 23.39
N LYS A 319 25.96 6.34 23.52
CA LYS A 319 27.35 6.62 23.94
C LYS A 319 28.12 7.46 22.93
N ALA A 320 27.94 7.19 21.63
CA ALA A 320 28.60 7.96 20.58
C ALA A 320 28.05 9.39 20.46
N LEU A 321 26.79 9.64 20.88
CA LEU A 321 26.21 11.00 20.90
C LEU A 321 26.92 11.94 21.89
N GLU A 322 27.62 11.42 22.89
CA GLU A 322 28.46 12.24 23.78
C GLU A 322 29.51 13.03 23.00
N ASN A 323 30.04 12.47 21.91
CA ASN A 323 31.01 13.15 21.05
C ASN A 323 30.45 14.39 20.31
N TYR A 324 29.13 14.56 20.29
CA TYR A 324 28.44 15.68 19.66
C TYR A 324 27.85 16.67 20.65
N ASN A 325 28.18 16.51 21.94
CA ASN A 325 27.70 17.42 22.97
C ASN A 325 28.50 18.75 22.89
N PRO A 326 27.88 19.88 22.52
CA PRO A 326 28.59 21.15 22.38
C PRO A 326 29.16 21.66 23.72
N ALA A 327 28.61 21.22 24.87
CA ALA A 327 29.14 21.58 26.19
C ALA A 327 30.54 20.98 26.48
N LEU A 328 30.95 19.98 25.70
CA LEU A 328 32.29 19.37 25.80
C LEU A 328 33.33 20.05 24.89
N THR A 329 32.92 21.04 24.10
CA THR A 329 33.81 21.80 23.24
C THR A 329 34.71 22.71 24.11
N ASN A 330 36.01 22.57 23.99
CA ASN A 330 36.97 23.50 24.59
C ASN A 330 37.01 24.79 23.78
N ALA A 331 36.33 25.82 24.23
CA ALA A 331 36.21 27.07 23.47
C ALA A 331 37.54 27.80 23.32
N ASP A 332 38.43 27.76 24.37
CA ASP A 332 39.71 28.42 24.33
C ASP A 332 40.64 27.75 23.32
N GLU A 333 40.71 26.43 23.32
CA GLU A 333 41.49 25.66 22.34
C GLU A 333 40.98 25.89 20.90
N LEU A 334 39.66 25.93 20.72
CA LEU A 334 39.05 26.22 19.42
C LEU A 334 39.40 27.61 18.93
N PHE A 335 39.40 28.59 19.83
CA PHE A 335 39.79 29.96 19.51
C PHE A 335 41.26 30.09 19.12
N GLU A 336 42.20 29.44 19.86
CA GLU A 336 43.62 29.39 19.53
C GLU A 336 43.85 28.74 18.15
N ILE A 337 43.14 27.65 17.83
CA ILE A 337 43.22 27.00 16.52
C ILE A 337 42.71 27.93 15.42
N PHE A 338 41.63 28.65 15.70
CA PHE A 338 41.05 29.59 14.73
C PHE A 338 41.99 30.79 14.48
N GLU A 339 42.61 31.36 15.54
CA GLU A 339 43.60 32.43 15.38
C GLU A 339 44.78 31.98 14.50
N ARG A 340 45.21 30.72 14.63
CA ARG A 340 46.36 30.18 13.90
C ARG A 340 46.03 29.84 12.45
N TYR A 341 44.85 29.37 12.14
CA TYR A 341 44.52 28.79 10.83
C TYR A 341 43.29 29.42 10.14
N GLY A 342 42.57 30.31 10.78
CA GLY A 342 41.33 30.90 10.26
C GLY A 342 41.54 32.23 9.51
N ALA A 343 42.75 32.72 9.39
CA ALA A 343 43.03 34.01 8.79
C ALA A 343 43.45 33.94 7.29
N GLU A 344 43.29 32.77 6.63
CA GLU A 344 43.62 32.61 5.20
C GLU A 344 42.39 32.82 4.30
#